data_9fbe66800e10e6e460c598d4ce39c598
#
_entry.id   9fbe66800e10e6e460c598d4ce39c598
#
_cell.length_a   1.000
_cell.length_b   1.000
_cell.length_c   1.000
_cell.angle_alpha   90.00
_cell.angle_beta   90.00
_cell.angle_gamma   90.00
#
_symmetry.space_group_name_H-M   'P 1'
#
loop_
_entity.id
_entity.type
_entity.pdbx_description
1 polymer ?
#
loop_
_entity_poly.entity_id
_entity_poly.type
_entity_poly.pdbx_seq_one_letter_code
_entity_poly.pdbx_strand_id
1 'polypeptide(L)'
;MKLLMHTCCAPCSVYCIDSLRKEGIEPVSYWYNPNIHPYVEYKTRRDTLIKYSEITNFELIINEEYGLREFCKNVIGDLGNRCVNYCYRVRLEATAKYAKENGYDAFTSTLFVSPYQKHEELKKLCEEISKKYDIEFLYRDFRVGFRVGQAKAREIGLYMQKYCGCIFSEEQSQLAVKNDMPKLPDNFEFLLVERSVIIRKERENKKQYMSLLLEADPSEKIVNKYLQDGDLFVLTYKNDVAGVAVVTKVDADTCELKNIATKEQYRGMGYGKQMIKYLADNYKQKYKRMIVGTTENNIPFYVKQGFNKYEKTIKNFFIDNYEEELWDGDLQCIDMYYYSKDLRVSNK
;
A
#
# COMPACT_ATOMS: atom_id res chain seq x y z
N MET A 1 1.16 -31.90 -28.81
CA MET A 1 1.67 -31.29 -27.57
C MET A 1 0.75 -30.12 -27.23
N LYS A 2 0.11 -30.16 -26.08
CA LYS A 2 -0.76 -29.11 -25.55
C LYS A 2 0.09 -28.12 -24.73
N LEU A 3 0.37 -26.94 -25.29
CA LEU A 3 1.30 -25.95 -24.74
C LEU A 3 0.56 -24.75 -24.12
N LEU A 4 0.86 -24.44 -22.88
CA LEU A 4 0.43 -23.18 -22.22
C LEU A 4 1.54 -22.14 -22.30
N MET A 5 1.25 -20.98 -22.87
CA MET A 5 2.21 -19.89 -23.02
C MET A 5 1.83 -18.68 -22.15
N HIS A 6 2.61 -18.38 -21.12
CA HIS A 6 2.48 -17.11 -20.42
C HIS A 6 2.61 -15.94 -21.40
N THR A 7 1.63 -15.04 -21.42
CA THR A 7 1.59 -13.91 -22.34
C THR A 7 1.54 -12.58 -21.60
N CYS A 8 2.60 -11.78 -21.74
CA CYS A 8 2.72 -10.50 -21.04
C CYS A 8 2.00 -9.34 -21.75
N CYS A 9 1.83 -9.39 -23.07
CA CYS A 9 1.13 -8.39 -23.88
C CYS A 9 1.01 -8.86 -25.34
N ALA A 10 0.11 -8.25 -26.10
CA ALA A 10 -0.11 -8.60 -27.49
C ALA A 10 1.14 -8.41 -28.37
N PRO A 11 1.88 -7.29 -28.37
CA PRO A 11 3.07 -7.15 -29.22
C PRO A 11 4.15 -8.21 -28.99
N CYS A 12 4.31 -8.68 -27.73
CA CYS A 12 5.28 -9.73 -27.42
C CYS A 12 4.83 -11.12 -27.93
N SER A 13 3.53 -11.37 -28.03
CA SER A 13 3.00 -12.65 -28.47
C SER A 13 3.02 -12.83 -29.98
N VAL A 14 3.06 -11.75 -30.78
CA VAL A 14 2.98 -11.81 -32.25
C VAL A 14 4.01 -12.78 -32.84
N TYR A 15 5.29 -12.60 -32.57
CA TYR A 15 6.33 -13.47 -33.09
C TYR A 15 6.33 -14.84 -32.42
N CYS A 16 6.06 -14.93 -31.14
CA CYS A 16 6.07 -16.19 -30.39
C CYS A 16 5.01 -17.16 -30.97
N ILE A 17 3.78 -16.67 -31.17
CA ILE A 17 2.69 -17.47 -31.77
C ILE A 17 3.04 -17.89 -33.20
N ASP A 18 3.48 -16.95 -34.03
CA ASP A 18 3.85 -17.25 -35.44
C ASP A 18 5.00 -18.29 -35.52
N SER A 19 5.98 -18.20 -34.60
CA SER A 19 7.09 -19.16 -34.56
C SER A 19 6.65 -20.54 -34.14
N LEU A 20 5.85 -20.65 -33.08
CA LEU A 20 5.32 -21.94 -32.63
C LEU A 20 4.38 -22.57 -33.63
N ARG A 21 3.52 -21.80 -34.29
CA ARG A 21 2.65 -22.30 -35.39
C ARG A 21 3.44 -22.87 -36.56
N LYS A 22 4.60 -22.28 -36.91
CA LYS A 22 5.50 -22.82 -37.92
C LYS A 22 6.12 -24.16 -37.51
N GLU A 23 6.24 -24.41 -36.20
CA GLU A 23 6.67 -25.70 -35.66
C GLU A 23 5.51 -26.72 -35.52
N GLY A 24 4.29 -26.34 -35.92
CA GLY A 24 3.09 -27.17 -35.78
C GLY A 24 2.50 -27.18 -34.36
N ILE A 25 2.88 -26.21 -33.55
CA ILE A 25 2.39 -26.07 -32.16
C ILE A 25 1.43 -24.92 -32.10
N GLU A 26 0.17 -25.16 -31.71
CA GLU A 26 -0.81 -24.11 -31.40
C GLU A 26 -0.79 -23.83 -29.89
N PRO A 27 -0.23 -22.69 -29.44
CA PRO A 27 -0.16 -22.41 -28.03
C PRO A 27 -1.47 -21.82 -27.48
N VAL A 28 -1.86 -22.25 -26.30
CA VAL A 28 -2.89 -21.54 -25.53
C VAL A 28 -2.23 -20.41 -24.73
N SER A 29 -2.66 -19.19 -24.96
CA SER A 29 -2.12 -18.02 -24.25
C SER A 29 -2.74 -17.89 -22.86
N TYR A 30 -1.88 -17.67 -21.84
CA TYR A 30 -2.29 -17.45 -20.46
C TYR A 30 -1.88 -16.06 -19.98
N TRP A 31 -2.87 -15.22 -19.75
CA TRP A 31 -2.69 -13.89 -19.18
C TRP A 31 -2.74 -13.95 -17.66
N TYR A 32 -1.60 -13.75 -17.02
CA TYR A 32 -1.50 -13.50 -15.58
C TYR A 32 -0.33 -12.53 -15.32
N ASN A 33 -0.64 -11.27 -15.10
CA ASN A 33 0.34 -10.20 -15.02
C ASN A 33 0.08 -9.24 -13.83
N PRO A 34 0.12 -9.72 -12.59
CA PRO A 34 -0.16 -8.91 -11.40
C PRO A 34 0.89 -7.81 -11.14
N ASN A 35 1.97 -7.81 -11.91
CA ASN A 35 3.06 -6.85 -11.87
C ASN A 35 2.92 -5.70 -12.89
N ILE A 36 1.83 -5.62 -13.65
CA ILE A 36 1.59 -4.51 -14.59
C ILE A 36 0.83 -3.40 -13.88
N HIS A 37 1.38 -2.18 -13.90
CA HIS A 37 0.85 -0.98 -13.25
C HIS A 37 1.10 0.26 -14.09
N PRO A 38 0.28 1.34 -13.94
CA PRO A 38 -0.95 1.42 -13.14
C PRO A 38 -2.10 0.59 -13.74
N TYR A 39 -3.27 0.62 -13.10
CA TYR A 39 -4.42 -0.17 -13.54
C TYR A 39 -4.85 0.11 -14.99
N VAL A 40 -4.72 1.36 -15.44
CA VAL A 40 -5.03 1.74 -16.83
C VAL A 40 -4.12 0.98 -17.82
N GLU A 41 -2.82 0.89 -17.54
CA GLU A 41 -1.87 0.13 -18.36
C GLU A 41 -2.16 -1.37 -18.34
N TYR A 42 -2.45 -1.93 -17.15
CA TYR A 42 -2.88 -3.32 -17.01
C TYR A 42 -4.09 -3.61 -17.88
N LYS A 43 -5.14 -2.79 -17.76
CA LYS A 43 -6.38 -2.93 -18.54
C LYS A 43 -6.12 -2.79 -20.05
N THR A 44 -5.35 -1.77 -20.45
CA THR A 44 -5.05 -1.52 -21.87
C THR A 44 -4.32 -2.71 -22.52
N ARG A 45 -3.33 -3.29 -21.84
CA ARG A 45 -2.61 -4.47 -22.37
C ARG A 45 -3.49 -5.70 -22.44
N ARG A 46 -4.32 -5.94 -21.42
CA ARG A 46 -5.28 -7.04 -21.39
C ARG A 46 -6.27 -6.94 -22.54
N ASP A 47 -6.92 -5.79 -22.66
CA ASP A 47 -7.96 -5.55 -23.66
C ASP A 47 -7.38 -5.62 -25.09
N THR A 48 -6.13 -5.16 -25.26
CA THR A 48 -5.41 -5.32 -26.55
C THR A 48 -5.10 -6.78 -26.86
N LEU A 49 -4.75 -7.58 -25.86
CA LEU A 49 -4.49 -9.00 -26.06
C LEU A 49 -5.78 -9.76 -26.40
N ILE A 50 -6.90 -9.44 -25.77
CA ILE A 50 -8.22 -9.98 -26.10
C ILE A 50 -8.54 -9.69 -27.57
N LYS A 51 -8.46 -8.42 -27.98
CA LYS A 51 -8.69 -8.03 -29.37
C LYS A 51 -7.74 -8.76 -30.34
N TYR A 52 -6.48 -8.93 -29.98
CA TYR A 52 -5.52 -9.65 -30.81
C TYR A 52 -5.83 -11.14 -30.90
N SER A 53 -6.33 -11.76 -29.83
CA SER A 53 -6.76 -13.17 -29.86
C SER A 53 -7.93 -13.39 -30.79
N GLU A 54 -8.87 -12.49 -30.86
CA GLU A 54 -10.01 -12.53 -31.78
C GLU A 54 -9.56 -12.40 -33.25
N ILE A 55 -8.67 -11.43 -33.55
CA ILE A 55 -8.15 -11.19 -34.90
C ILE A 55 -7.34 -12.40 -35.41
N THR A 56 -6.56 -13.04 -34.54
CA THR A 56 -5.58 -14.09 -34.92
C THR A 56 -6.10 -15.49 -34.62
N ASN A 57 -7.26 -15.59 -33.98
CA ASN A 57 -7.94 -16.83 -33.64
C ASN A 57 -7.05 -17.80 -32.84
N PHE A 58 -6.56 -17.38 -31.69
CA PHE A 58 -5.89 -18.25 -30.72
C PHE A 58 -6.64 -18.28 -29.40
N GLU A 59 -6.54 -19.38 -28.69
CA GLU A 59 -7.16 -19.53 -27.37
C GLU A 59 -6.45 -18.69 -26.33
N LEU A 60 -7.22 -17.91 -25.54
CA LEU A 60 -6.74 -17.01 -24.50
C LEU A 60 -7.45 -17.27 -23.18
N ILE A 61 -6.68 -17.60 -22.15
CA ILE A 61 -7.14 -17.75 -20.78
C ILE A 61 -6.69 -16.52 -19.99
N ILE A 62 -7.62 -15.89 -19.26
CA ILE A 62 -7.35 -14.67 -18.52
C ILE A 62 -7.55 -14.91 -17.03
N ASN A 63 -6.51 -14.63 -16.24
CA ASN A 63 -6.62 -14.41 -14.81
C ASN A 63 -6.58 -12.89 -14.56
N GLU A 64 -7.68 -12.32 -14.07
CA GLU A 64 -7.88 -10.87 -13.94
C GLU A 64 -7.29 -10.25 -12.65
N GLU A 65 -6.48 -10.97 -11.92
CA GLU A 65 -5.87 -10.47 -10.69
C GLU A 65 -4.96 -9.26 -10.96
N TYR A 66 -5.27 -8.12 -10.33
CA TYR A 66 -4.45 -6.91 -10.34
C TYR A 66 -3.68 -6.79 -9.02
N GLY A 67 -2.37 -7.02 -9.06
CA GLY A 67 -1.55 -7.29 -7.88
C GLY A 67 -0.71 -6.13 -7.34
N LEU A 68 -1.07 -4.83 -7.55
CA LEU A 68 -0.23 -3.69 -7.16
C LEU A 68 0.25 -3.75 -5.69
N ARG A 69 -0.65 -4.04 -4.76
CA ARG A 69 -0.32 -4.03 -3.33
C ARG A 69 0.64 -5.17 -2.97
N GLU A 70 0.38 -6.35 -3.48
CA GLU A 70 1.23 -7.52 -3.25
C GLU A 70 2.59 -7.36 -3.97
N PHE A 71 2.59 -6.80 -5.17
CA PHE A 71 3.82 -6.42 -5.86
C PHE A 71 4.68 -5.47 -5.01
N CYS A 72 4.13 -4.34 -4.56
CA CYS A 72 4.87 -3.37 -3.76
C CYS A 72 5.44 -3.99 -2.48
N LYS A 73 4.64 -4.81 -1.78
CA LYS A 73 5.07 -5.51 -0.57
C LYS A 73 6.29 -6.40 -0.80
N ASN A 74 6.35 -7.09 -1.94
CA ASN A 74 7.39 -8.06 -2.24
C ASN A 74 8.65 -7.46 -2.89
N VAL A 75 8.58 -6.27 -3.49
CA VAL A 75 9.71 -5.70 -4.23
C VAL A 75 10.41 -4.54 -3.54
N ILE A 76 9.76 -3.92 -2.55
CA ILE A 76 10.24 -2.67 -1.97
C ILE A 76 11.58 -2.81 -1.24
N GLY A 77 11.93 -3.99 -0.76
CA GLY A 77 13.23 -4.28 -0.12
C GLY A 77 14.40 -4.43 -1.10
N ASP A 78 14.12 -4.75 -2.38
CA ASP A 78 15.15 -4.94 -3.42
C ASP A 78 14.60 -4.56 -4.79
N LEU A 79 14.48 -3.27 -5.03
CA LEU A 79 13.97 -2.74 -6.29
C LEU A 79 14.85 -3.06 -7.49
N GLY A 80 16.15 -3.18 -7.30
CA GLY A 80 17.12 -3.49 -8.36
C GLY A 80 16.93 -4.88 -8.96
N ASN A 81 16.56 -5.87 -8.15
CA ASN A 81 16.36 -7.25 -8.56
C ASN A 81 14.89 -7.67 -8.62
N ARG A 82 13.94 -6.72 -8.53
CA ARG A 82 12.50 -6.99 -8.52
C ARG A 82 12.01 -7.90 -9.65
N CYS A 83 12.65 -7.83 -10.83
CA CYS A 83 12.26 -8.67 -11.96
C CYS A 83 12.54 -10.14 -11.68
N VAL A 84 13.74 -10.47 -11.18
CA VAL A 84 14.16 -11.84 -10.90
C VAL A 84 13.47 -12.37 -9.64
N ASN A 85 13.50 -11.57 -8.56
CA ASN A 85 13.04 -12.00 -7.25
C ASN A 85 11.50 -12.13 -7.17
N TYR A 86 10.76 -11.36 -7.99
CA TYR A 86 9.30 -11.38 -7.94
C TYR A 86 8.63 -11.48 -9.31
N CYS A 87 8.87 -10.51 -10.24
CA CYS A 87 8.04 -10.39 -11.44
C CYS A 87 8.08 -11.62 -12.37
N TYR A 88 9.23 -12.27 -12.51
CA TYR A 88 9.30 -13.49 -13.31
C TYR A 88 8.64 -14.65 -12.57
N ARG A 89 9.02 -14.83 -11.30
CA ARG A 89 8.56 -15.96 -10.50
C ARG A 89 7.04 -16.02 -10.38
N VAL A 90 6.40 -14.93 -9.96
CA VAL A 90 4.94 -14.91 -9.73
C VAL A 90 4.13 -15.30 -10.99
N ARG A 91 4.58 -14.86 -12.17
CA ARG A 91 3.91 -15.17 -13.43
C ARG A 91 4.17 -16.60 -13.92
N LEU A 92 5.42 -17.03 -13.86
CA LEU A 92 5.83 -18.33 -14.38
C LEU A 92 5.42 -19.48 -13.49
N GLU A 93 5.45 -19.29 -12.16
CA GLU A 93 4.91 -20.30 -11.23
C GLU A 93 3.40 -20.47 -11.40
N ALA A 94 2.65 -19.37 -11.53
CA ALA A 94 1.22 -19.45 -11.80
C ALA A 94 0.92 -20.15 -13.13
N THR A 95 1.73 -19.88 -14.16
CA THR A 95 1.57 -20.54 -15.48
C THR A 95 1.87 -22.03 -15.42
N ALA A 96 2.97 -22.43 -14.82
CA ALA A 96 3.35 -23.83 -14.69
C ALA A 96 2.35 -24.62 -13.82
N LYS A 97 1.92 -24.03 -12.71
CA LYS A 97 0.88 -24.60 -11.84
C LYS A 97 -0.42 -24.82 -12.62
N TYR A 98 -0.90 -23.77 -13.28
CA TYR A 98 -2.13 -23.87 -14.09
C TYR A 98 -2.00 -24.92 -15.19
N ALA A 99 -0.84 -24.97 -15.89
CA ALA A 99 -0.58 -25.95 -16.93
C ALA A 99 -0.66 -27.38 -16.39
N LYS A 100 0.00 -27.67 -15.25
CA LYS A 100 -0.05 -29.00 -14.63
C LYS A 100 -1.46 -29.41 -14.21
N GLU A 101 -2.19 -28.48 -13.55
CA GLU A 101 -3.54 -28.74 -13.03
C GLU A 101 -4.58 -28.93 -14.14
N ASN A 102 -4.33 -28.40 -15.35
CA ASN A 102 -5.27 -28.46 -16.49
C ASN A 102 -4.80 -29.38 -17.63
N GLY A 103 -3.83 -30.24 -17.37
CA GLY A 103 -3.42 -31.31 -18.31
C GLY A 103 -2.75 -30.79 -19.57
N TYR A 104 -1.91 -29.72 -19.42
CA TYR A 104 -0.99 -29.31 -20.48
C TYR A 104 0.28 -30.16 -20.42
N ASP A 105 0.91 -30.41 -21.59
CA ASP A 105 2.15 -31.16 -21.65
C ASP A 105 3.35 -30.30 -21.25
N ALA A 106 3.31 -29.01 -21.61
CA ALA A 106 4.42 -28.09 -21.40
C ALA A 106 3.94 -26.64 -21.14
N PHE A 107 4.85 -25.81 -20.60
CA PHE A 107 4.67 -24.36 -20.54
C PHE A 107 5.84 -23.59 -21.16
N THR A 108 5.57 -22.33 -21.57
CA THR A 108 6.59 -21.40 -22.07
C THR A 108 6.17 -19.95 -21.76
N SER A 109 6.93 -18.95 -22.25
CA SER A 109 6.61 -17.55 -22.02
C SER A 109 7.01 -16.62 -23.16
N THR A 110 6.17 -15.63 -23.46
CA THR A 110 6.51 -14.52 -24.36
C THR A 110 7.61 -13.60 -23.81
N LEU A 111 8.03 -13.75 -22.55
CA LEU A 111 9.15 -12.98 -22.00
C LEU A 111 10.47 -13.26 -22.73
N PHE A 112 10.60 -14.42 -23.33
CA PHE A 112 11.80 -14.82 -24.11
C PHE A 112 11.94 -14.10 -25.45
N VAL A 113 10.97 -13.27 -25.86
CA VAL A 113 11.09 -12.44 -27.07
C VAL A 113 11.84 -11.13 -26.83
N SER A 114 11.81 -10.61 -25.60
CA SER A 114 12.35 -9.31 -25.32
C SER A 114 13.85 -9.33 -25.00
N PRO A 115 14.67 -8.57 -25.73
CA PRO A 115 16.12 -8.46 -25.45
C PRO A 115 16.43 -7.70 -24.15
N TYR A 116 15.42 -7.07 -23.54
CA TYR A 116 15.56 -6.29 -22.31
C TYR A 116 15.33 -7.12 -21.04
N GLN A 117 14.91 -8.38 -21.17
CA GLN A 117 14.77 -9.28 -20.03
C GLN A 117 16.11 -9.91 -19.66
N LYS A 118 16.31 -10.25 -18.39
CA LYS A 118 17.49 -11.01 -17.91
C LYS A 118 17.34 -12.48 -18.36
N HIS A 119 17.74 -12.76 -19.58
CA HIS A 119 17.38 -13.98 -20.32
C HIS A 119 17.86 -15.26 -19.63
N GLU A 120 19.12 -15.32 -19.20
CA GLU A 120 19.70 -16.51 -18.56
C GLU A 120 19.04 -16.78 -17.19
N GLU A 121 18.79 -15.74 -16.42
CA GLU A 121 18.10 -15.87 -15.14
C GLU A 121 16.64 -16.31 -15.31
N LEU A 122 15.98 -15.79 -16.34
CA LEU A 122 14.62 -16.20 -16.71
C LEU A 122 14.57 -17.68 -17.09
N LYS A 123 15.53 -18.15 -17.91
CA LYS A 123 15.64 -19.55 -18.34
C LYS A 123 15.89 -20.46 -17.13
N LYS A 124 16.89 -20.14 -16.30
CA LYS A 124 17.19 -20.91 -15.10
C LYS A 124 15.97 -21.01 -14.17
N LEU A 125 15.24 -19.92 -13.98
CA LEU A 125 14.02 -19.91 -13.18
C LEU A 125 12.94 -20.82 -13.76
N CYS A 126 12.74 -20.82 -15.08
CA CYS A 126 11.78 -21.74 -15.73
C CYS A 126 12.18 -23.20 -15.56
N GLU A 127 13.48 -23.54 -15.61
CA GLU A 127 14.00 -24.88 -15.35
C GLU A 127 13.77 -25.34 -13.90
N GLU A 128 13.94 -24.41 -12.93
CA GLU A 128 13.60 -24.66 -11.51
C GLU A 128 12.10 -24.91 -11.33
N ILE A 129 11.26 -24.09 -11.95
CA ILE A 129 9.80 -24.19 -11.89
C ILE A 129 9.32 -25.49 -12.55
N SER A 130 9.89 -25.86 -13.70
CA SER A 130 9.61 -27.12 -14.40
C SER A 130 9.79 -28.33 -13.45
N LYS A 131 10.92 -28.38 -12.75
CA LYS A 131 11.19 -29.44 -11.76
C LYS A 131 10.23 -29.38 -10.56
N LYS A 132 9.92 -28.17 -10.08
CA LYS A 132 9.03 -27.98 -8.92
C LYS A 132 7.60 -28.47 -9.17
N TYR A 133 7.08 -28.21 -10.37
CA TYR A 133 5.69 -28.55 -10.73
C TYR A 133 5.57 -29.83 -11.57
N ASP A 134 6.70 -30.49 -11.86
CA ASP A 134 6.75 -31.70 -12.70
C ASP A 134 6.01 -31.50 -14.02
N ILE A 135 6.41 -30.46 -14.77
CA ILE A 135 5.85 -30.09 -16.08
C ILE A 135 6.97 -29.63 -17.02
N GLU A 136 6.94 -30.03 -18.28
CA GLU A 136 7.97 -29.67 -19.25
C GLU A 136 8.04 -28.14 -19.47
N PHE A 137 9.25 -27.58 -19.47
CA PHE A 137 9.50 -26.23 -19.92
C PHE A 137 9.98 -26.24 -21.39
N LEU A 138 9.13 -25.80 -22.31
CA LEU A 138 9.50 -25.63 -23.69
C LEU A 138 10.29 -24.32 -23.86
N TYR A 139 11.62 -24.45 -23.91
CA TYR A 139 12.47 -23.29 -24.16
C TYR A 139 12.58 -22.98 -25.65
N ARG A 140 12.38 -21.69 -26.00
CA ARG A 140 12.69 -21.11 -27.32
C ARG A 140 13.25 -19.70 -27.12
N ASP A 141 14.35 -19.40 -27.82
CA ASP A 141 14.89 -18.04 -27.88
C ASP A 141 14.16 -17.26 -28.98
N PHE A 142 13.15 -16.53 -28.59
CA PHE A 142 12.35 -15.72 -29.52
C PHE A 142 12.96 -14.34 -29.83
N ARG A 143 14.11 -13.97 -29.24
CA ARG A 143 14.76 -12.64 -29.41
C ARG A 143 15.06 -12.31 -30.86
N VAL A 144 15.38 -13.30 -31.67
CA VAL A 144 15.64 -13.14 -33.10
C VAL A 144 14.48 -12.50 -33.87
N GLY A 145 13.24 -12.70 -33.39
CA GLY A 145 12.01 -12.16 -33.96
C GLY A 145 11.48 -10.90 -33.31
N PHE A 146 12.18 -10.34 -32.34
CA PHE A 146 11.67 -9.17 -31.58
C PHE A 146 11.27 -8.01 -32.50
N ARG A 147 12.16 -7.59 -33.41
CA ARG A 147 11.89 -6.46 -34.32
C ARG A 147 10.77 -6.78 -35.31
N VAL A 148 10.73 -7.97 -35.80
CA VAL A 148 9.68 -8.44 -36.74
C VAL A 148 8.33 -8.44 -36.09
N GLY A 149 8.21 -9.01 -34.87
CA GLY A 149 6.98 -8.99 -34.08
C GLY A 149 6.51 -7.58 -33.76
N GLN A 150 7.43 -6.67 -33.39
CA GLN A 150 7.12 -5.26 -33.13
C GLN A 150 6.62 -4.52 -34.38
N ALA A 151 7.21 -4.76 -35.55
CA ALA A 151 6.77 -4.15 -36.80
C ALA A 151 5.35 -4.63 -37.18
N LYS A 152 5.10 -5.92 -37.10
CA LYS A 152 3.78 -6.49 -37.39
C LYS A 152 2.71 -6.04 -36.40
N ALA A 153 3.06 -5.89 -35.11
CA ALA A 153 2.15 -5.36 -34.09
C ALA A 153 1.70 -3.93 -34.41
N ARG A 154 2.61 -3.06 -34.88
CA ARG A 154 2.28 -1.70 -35.31
C ARG A 154 1.41 -1.69 -36.58
N GLU A 155 1.73 -2.52 -37.56
CA GLU A 155 0.99 -2.65 -38.80
C GLU A 155 -0.48 -3.00 -38.56
N ILE A 156 -0.77 -3.89 -37.63
CA ILE A 156 -2.13 -4.28 -37.26
C ILE A 156 -2.76 -3.40 -36.16
N GLY A 157 -2.09 -2.30 -35.79
CA GLY A 157 -2.63 -1.29 -34.89
C GLY A 157 -2.76 -1.71 -33.42
N LEU A 158 -1.90 -2.64 -32.93
CA LEU A 158 -1.89 -3.01 -31.52
C LEU A 158 -1.31 -1.90 -30.66
N TYR A 159 -1.82 -1.79 -29.44
CA TYR A 159 -1.22 -0.90 -28.44
C TYR A 159 0.23 -1.32 -28.13
N MET A 160 1.14 -0.36 -28.28
CA MET A 160 2.57 -0.54 -28.05
C MET A 160 2.96 0.03 -26.69
N GLN A 161 3.30 -0.86 -25.76
CA GLN A 161 3.74 -0.45 -24.44
C GLN A 161 5.05 0.34 -24.47
N LYS A 162 5.16 1.35 -23.59
CA LYS A 162 6.35 2.22 -23.50
C LYS A 162 7.37 1.75 -22.47
N TYR A 163 7.00 0.80 -21.59
CA TYR A 163 7.86 0.28 -20.51
C TYR A 163 7.56 -1.21 -20.23
N CYS A 164 8.36 -1.84 -19.36
CA CYS A 164 8.26 -3.29 -19.09
C CYS A 164 6.90 -3.68 -18.50
N GLY A 165 6.37 -2.90 -17.55
CA GLY A 165 5.02 -3.10 -17.01
C GLY A 165 4.82 -2.61 -15.58
N CYS A 166 5.80 -2.71 -14.69
CA CYS A 166 5.61 -2.27 -13.31
C CYS A 166 5.78 -0.75 -13.15
N ILE A 167 5.21 -0.20 -12.07
CA ILE A 167 5.25 1.24 -11.75
C ILE A 167 6.69 1.78 -11.73
N PHE A 168 7.66 1.02 -11.23
CA PHE A 168 9.07 1.44 -11.22
C PHE A 168 9.72 1.43 -12.61
N SER A 169 9.25 0.58 -13.53
CA SER A 169 9.73 0.63 -14.93
C SER A 169 9.06 1.76 -15.71
N GLU A 170 7.88 2.19 -15.32
CA GLU A 170 7.25 3.41 -15.83
C GLU A 170 8.06 4.64 -15.42
N GLU A 171 8.31 4.80 -14.13
CA GLU A 171 9.14 5.89 -13.58
C GLU A 171 10.48 5.98 -14.30
N GLN A 172 11.21 4.85 -14.42
CA GLN A 172 12.48 4.79 -15.12
C GLN A 172 12.39 5.23 -16.58
N SER A 173 11.29 4.90 -17.27
CA SER A 173 11.08 5.26 -18.67
C SER A 173 10.74 6.74 -18.88
N GLN A 174 10.05 7.37 -17.91
CA GLN A 174 9.60 8.75 -17.98
C GLN A 174 10.66 9.74 -17.48
N LEU A 175 11.32 9.40 -16.39
CA LEU A 175 12.26 10.30 -15.70
C LEU A 175 13.72 10.08 -16.12
N ALA A 176 13.99 9.16 -17.04
CA ALA A 176 15.34 8.73 -17.42
C ALA A 176 16.23 8.38 -16.20
N VAL A 177 15.61 7.96 -15.10
CA VAL A 177 16.29 7.54 -13.88
C VAL A 177 17.12 6.31 -14.22
N LYS A 178 18.46 6.46 -14.21
CA LYS A 178 19.36 5.32 -14.32
C LYS A 178 19.16 4.41 -13.11
N ASN A 179 19.53 3.14 -13.27
CA ASN A 179 19.40 2.09 -12.24
C ASN A 179 20.13 2.35 -10.92
N ASP A 180 20.70 3.53 -10.74
CA ASP A 180 21.28 4.03 -9.50
C ASP A 180 20.19 4.55 -8.53
N MET A 181 19.12 3.78 -8.38
CA MET A 181 18.22 4.04 -7.25
C MET A 181 19.06 3.95 -5.97
N PRO A 182 19.04 4.97 -5.12
CA PRO A 182 19.76 4.89 -3.85
C PRO A 182 19.34 3.59 -3.17
N LYS A 183 20.33 2.84 -2.69
CA LYS A 183 20.05 1.72 -1.79
C LYS A 183 19.12 2.26 -0.73
N LEU A 184 18.01 1.57 -0.51
CA LEU A 184 17.16 1.89 0.61
C LEU A 184 18.04 1.99 1.84
N PRO A 185 17.88 3.02 2.68
CA PRO A 185 18.67 3.16 3.90
C PRO A 185 18.66 1.84 4.67
N ASP A 186 19.74 1.50 5.34
CA ASP A 186 19.83 0.27 6.15
C ASP A 186 18.73 0.19 7.23
N ASN A 187 18.07 1.33 7.52
CA ASN A 187 16.90 1.45 8.39
C ASN A 187 15.54 1.43 7.63
N PHE A 188 15.52 0.93 6.38
CA PHE A 188 14.26 0.87 5.60
C PHE A 188 13.20 -0.02 6.25
N GLU A 189 13.62 -1.04 6.98
CA GLU A 189 12.73 -1.86 7.81
C GLU A 189 11.96 -1.00 8.83
N PHE A 190 12.63 0.01 9.41
CA PHE A 190 12.01 0.99 10.30
C PHE A 190 10.94 1.85 9.59
N LEU A 191 11.18 2.26 8.34
CA LEU A 191 10.19 3.01 7.54
C LEU A 191 8.98 2.15 7.14
N LEU A 192 9.16 0.85 6.90
CA LEU A 192 8.07 -0.10 6.68
C LEU A 192 7.27 -0.35 7.97
N VAL A 193 7.96 -0.37 9.10
CA VAL A 193 7.34 -0.52 10.42
C VAL A 193 6.51 0.70 10.77
N GLU A 194 6.95 1.92 10.47
CA GLU A 194 6.14 3.14 10.63
C GLU A 194 4.87 3.12 9.77
N ARG A 195 4.90 2.52 8.57
CA ARG A 195 3.71 2.35 7.72
C ARG A 195 2.73 1.30 8.23
N SER A 196 3.09 0.52 9.22
CA SER A 196 2.17 -0.39 9.91
C SER A 196 1.27 0.28 10.96
N VAL A 197 1.40 1.61 11.13
CA VAL A 197 0.49 2.41 11.95
C VAL A 197 -0.78 2.69 11.14
N ILE A 198 -1.89 2.22 11.64
CA ILE A 198 -3.22 2.47 11.08
C ILE A 198 -4.03 3.28 12.09
N ILE A 199 -4.58 4.41 11.64
CA ILE A 199 -5.52 5.19 12.44
C ILE A 199 -6.90 5.05 11.80
N ARG A 200 -7.87 4.57 12.56
CA ARG A 200 -9.25 4.41 12.11
C ARG A 200 -10.24 5.00 13.09
N LYS A 201 -11.38 5.45 12.58
CA LYS A 201 -12.51 5.87 13.41
C LYS A 201 -13.28 4.64 13.85
N GLU A 202 -13.49 4.48 15.16
CA GLU A 202 -14.32 3.43 15.75
C GLU A 202 -15.78 3.90 15.85
N ARG A 203 -16.71 3.11 15.34
CA ARG A 203 -18.13 3.49 15.28
C ARG A 203 -19.02 2.69 16.20
N GLU A 204 -18.70 1.43 16.46
CA GLU A 204 -19.63 0.48 17.07
C GLU A 204 -19.30 0.17 18.52
N ASN A 205 -18.09 -0.24 18.84
CA ASN A 205 -17.72 -0.73 20.18
C ASN A 205 -16.69 0.19 20.86
N LYS A 206 -17.05 1.44 21.10
CA LYS A 206 -16.16 2.43 21.72
C LYS A 206 -15.72 2.03 23.14
N LYS A 207 -16.58 1.36 23.92
CA LYS A 207 -16.31 1.00 25.32
C LYS A 207 -15.19 -0.04 25.49
N GLN A 208 -14.84 -0.82 24.47
CA GLN A 208 -13.72 -1.77 24.54
C GLN A 208 -12.37 -1.08 24.79
N TYR A 209 -12.28 0.24 24.54
CA TYR A 209 -11.06 1.05 24.75
C TYR A 209 -11.08 1.83 26.05
N MET A 210 -12.03 1.56 26.96
CA MET A 210 -12.21 2.32 28.19
C MET A 210 -10.95 2.33 29.05
N SER A 211 -10.28 1.18 29.21
CA SER A 211 -9.05 1.10 30.00
C SER A 211 -7.96 2.07 29.52
N LEU A 212 -7.83 2.23 28.21
CA LEU A 212 -6.83 3.14 27.65
C LEU A 212 -7.29 4.62 27.72
N LEU A 213 -8.58 4.89 27.60
CA LEU A 213 -9.14 6.24 27.78
C LEU A 213 -8.97 6.75 29.22
N LEU A 214 -9.07 5.85 30.20
CA LEU A 214 -8.90 6.16 31.62
C LEU A 214 -7.43 6.48 31.98
N GLU A 215 -6.44 6.11 31.16
CA GLU A 215 -5.06 6.57 31.36
C GLU A 215 -4.89 8.10 31.16
N ALA A 216 -5.76 8.74 30.37
CA ALA A 216 -5.72 10.17 30.12
C ALA A 216 -6.79 10.95 30.91
N ASP A 217 -7.87 10.30 31.33
CA ASP A 217 -8.96 10.88 32.11
C ASP A 217 -9.50 9.80 33.06
N PRO A 218 -9.12 9.79 34.34
CA PRO A 218 -9.41 8.68 35.24
C PRO A 218 -10.88 8.58 35.69
N SER A 219 -11.75 9.51 35.29
CA SER A 219 -13.17 9.47 35.61
C SER A 219 -14.00 8.76 34.53
N GLU A 220 -14.35 7.51 34.77
CA GLU A 220 -15.23 6.75 33.84
C GLU A 220 -16.57 7.47 33.59
N LYS A 221 -17.10 8.15 34.58
CA LYS A 221 -18.33 8.96 34.49
C LYS A 221 -18.17 10.10 33.49
N ILE A 222 -17.03 10.79 33.50
CA ILE A 222 -16.72 11.89 32.57
C ILE A 222 -16.43 11.31 31.17
N VAL A 223 -15.63 10.26 31.09
CA VAL A 223 -15.34 9.58 29.82
C VAL A 223 -16.61 9.13 29.12
N ASN A 224 -17.53 8.47 29.83
CA ASN A 224 -18.79 8.02 29.25
C ASN A 224 -19.65 9.15 28.68
N LYS A 225 -19.65 10.35 29.29
CA LYS A 225 -20.40 11.51 28.79
C LYS A 225 -19.92 11.95 27.41
N TYR A 226 -18.59 12.12 27.22
CA TYR A 226 -18.09 12.61 25.94
C TYR A 226 -17.86 11.49 24.91
N LEU A 227 -17.74 10.23 25.34
CA LEU A 227 -17.56 9.09 24.43
C LEU A 227 -18.84 8.78 23.64
N GLN A 228 -20.00 9.06 24.22
CA GLN A 228 -21.30 8.81 23.57
C GLN A 228 -21.38 9.57 22.25
N ASP A 229 -21.15 10.88 22.28
CA ASP A 229 -21.31 11.78 21.13
C ASP A 229 -19.98 12.08 20.41
N GLY A 230 -18.85 11.75 21.03
CA GLY A 230 -17.52 11.98 20.49
C GLY A 230 -17.12 10.96 19.42
N ASP A 231 -16.30 11.40 18.50
CA ASP A 231 -15.65 10.57 17.51
C ASP A 231 -14.41 9.90 18.12
N LEU A 232 -14.44 8.57 18.30
CA LEU A 232 -13.30 7.81 18.79
C LEU A 232 -12.41 7.38 17.62
N PHE A 233 -11.11 7.63 17.74
CA PHE A 233 -10.08 7.15 16.84
C PHE A 233 -9.14 6.20 17.55
N VAL A 234 -8.76 5.13 16.85
CA VAL A 234 -7.88 4.08 17.36
C VAL A 234 -6.65 4.02 16.46
N LEU A 235 -5.49 4.14 17.07
CA LEU A 235 -4.20 3.92 16.43
C LEU A 235 -3.73 2.50 16.76
N THR A 236 -3.49 1.70 15.72
CA THR A 236 -2.92 0.37 15.85
C THR A 236 -1.51 0.33 15.26
N TYR A 237 -0.64 -0.42 15.90
CA TYR A 237 0.71 -0.73 15.46
C TYR A 237 0.93 -2.24 15.49
N LYS A 238 1.32 -2.83 14.35
CA LYS A 238 1.47 -4.30 14.22
C LYS A 238 0.26 -5.09 14.77
N ASN A 239 -0.95 -4.62 14.46
CA ASN A 239 -2.24 -5.16 14.93
C ASN A 239 -2.53 -5.04 16.43
N ASP A 240 -1.64 -4.41 17.23
CA ASP A 240 -1.96 -4.06 18.62
C ASP A 240 -2.46 -2.60 18.69
N VAL A 241 -3.37 -2.34 19.63
CA VAL A 241 -3.85 -0.99 19.91
C VAL A 241 -2.74 -0.23 20.64
N ALA A 242 -2.19 0.78 19.98
CA ALA A 242 -1.11 1.59 20.54
C ALA A 242 -1.59 2.93 21.13
N GLY A 243 -2.73 3.43 20.68
CA GLY A 243 -3.30 4.68 21.21
C GLY A 243 -4.74 4.92 20.80
N VAL A 244 -5.40 5.81 21.51
CA VAL A 244 -6.76 6.25 21.22
C VAL A 244 -6.86 7.77 21.33
N ALA A 245 -7.85 8.37 20.66
CA ALA A 245 -8.22 9.77 20.86
C ALA A 245 -9.71 9.98 20.66
N VAL A 246 -10.29 10.90 21.40
CA VAL A 246 -11.69 11.31 21.26
C VAL A 246 -11.77 12.78 20.86
N VAL A 247 -12.53 13.05 19.80
CA VAL A 247 -12.82 14.41 19.35
C VAL A 247 -14.31 14.68 19.48
N THR A 248 -14.66 15.80 20.10
CA THR A 248 -16.05 16.24 20.27
C THR A 248 -16.30 17.53 19.50
N LYS A 249 -17.56 17.75 19.10
CA LYS A 249 -17.99 19.04 18.54
C LYS A 249 -18.20 20.04 19.68
N VAL A 250 -17.69 21.26 19.51
CA VAL A 250 -17.95 22.38 20.43
C VAL A 250 -19.00 23.30 19.80
N ASP A 251 -18.73 23.80 18.59
CA ASP A 251 -19.64 24.65 17.84
C ASP A 251 -19.53 24.39 16.31
N ALA A 252 -20.04 25.29 15.47
CA ALA A 252 -19.99 25.12 14.02
C ALA A 252 -18.57 25.14 13.43
N ASP A 253 -17.67 25.88 14.07
CA ASP A 253 -16.30 26.14 13.59
C ASP A 253 -15.21 25.48 14.45
N THR A 254 -15.58 24.88 15.58
CA THR A 254 -14.64 24.41 16.62
C THR A 254 -14.92 22.95 17.01
N CYS A 255 -13.89 22.13 17.01
CA CYS A 255 -13.89 20.82 17.67
C CYS A 255 -12.88 20.79 18.84
N GLU A 256 -13.05 19.86 19.77
CA GLU A 256 -12.17 19.66 20.91
C GLU A 256 -11.53 18.28 20.86
N LEU A 257 -10.21 18.22 20.98
CA LEU A 257 -9.49 16.99 21.30
C LEU A 257 -9.71 16.73 22.80
N LYS A 258 -10.70 15.89 23.10
CA LYS A 258 -11.21 15.66 24.45
C LYS A 258 -10.38 14.68 25.26
N ASN A 259 -9.82 13.68 24.58
CA ASN A 259 -8.98 12.66 25.18
C ASN A 259 -7.95 12.20 24.16
N ILE A 260 -6.73 11.93 24.61
CA ILE A 260 -5.70 11.25 23.84
C ILE A 260 -4.82 10.44 24.78
N ALA A 261 -4.74 9.14 24.55
CA ALA A 261 -3.92 8.23 25.33
C ALA A 261 -3.06 7.34 24.40
N THR A 262 -1.86 7.06 24.85
CA THR A 262 -0.93 6.11 24.21
C THR A 262 -0.53 5.09 25.25
N LYS A 263 -0.72 3.79 24.95
CA LYS A 263 -0.30 2.69 25.83
C LYS A 263 1.14 2.89 26.27
N GLU A 264 1.42 2.60 27.52
CA GLU A 264 2.71 2.82 28.18
C GLU A 264 3.89 2.31 27.34
N GLN A 265 3.83 1.07 26.85
CA GLN A 265 4.88 0.44 26.03
C GLN A 265 5.16 1.14 24.70
N TYR A 266 4.28 2.03 24.26
CA TYR A 266 4.39 2.78 23.01
C TYR A 266 4.61 4.28 23.22
N ARG A 267 4.73 4.74 24.48
CA ARG A 267 5.05 6.14 24.79
C ARG A 267 6.45 6.48 24.31
N GLY A 268 6.66 7.74 23.94
CA GLY A 268 7.94 8.20 23.38
C GLY A 268 8.17 7.87 21.90
N MET A 269 7.37 6.97 21.28
CA MET A 269 7.51 6.56 19.87
C MET A 269 6.84 7.51 18.86
N GLY A 270 6.31 8.65 19.32
CA GLY A 270 5.71 9.67 18.45
C GLY A 270 4.26 9.42 18.04
N TYR A 271 3.58 8.40 18.55
CA TYR A 271 2.21 8.06 18.15
C TYR A 271 1.17 9.11 18.55
N GLY A 272 1.33 9.77 19.69
CA GLY A 272 0.48 10.92 20.04
C GLY A 272 0.58 12.06 19.03
N LYS A 273 1.80 12.38 18.57
CA LYS A 273 2.03 13.36 17.49
C LYS A 273 1.36 12.93 16.17
N GLN A 274 1.49 11.67 15.80
CA GLN A 274 0.88 11.13 14.57
C GLN A 274 -0.65 11.17 14.64
N MET A 275 -1.21 10.83 15.80
CA MET A 275 -2.66 10.92 16.04
C MET A 275 -3.16 12.35 15.89
N ILE A 276 -2.52 13.33 16.55
CA ILE A 276 -2.91 14.74 16.46
C ILE A 276 -2.82 15.25 15.02
N LYS A 277 -1.76 14.93 14.31
CA LYS A 277 -1.61 15.30 12.90
C LYS A 277 -2.74 14.72 12.05
N TYR A 278 -3.04 13.44 12.20
CA TYR A 278 -4.12 12.76 11.48
C TYR A 278 -5.49 13.42 11.77
N LEU A 279 -5.77 13.72 13.04
CA LEU A 279 -7.02 14.37 13.45
C LEU A 279 -7.12 15.77 12.84
N ALA A 280 -6.05 16.57 12.90
CA ALA A 280 -6.02 17.90 12.29
C ALA A 280 -6.31 17.83 10.77
N ASP A 281 -5.68 16.90 10.04
CA ASP A 281 -5.92 16.70 8.61
C ASP A 281 -7.34 16.21 8.30
N ASN A 282 -7.93 15.40 9.16
CA ASN A 282 -9.29 14.88 8.99
C ASN A 282 -10.36 15.96 9.22
N TYR A 283 -10.14 16.86 10.18
CA TYR A 283 -11.14 17.83 10.60
C TYR A 283 -11.00 19.20 9.93
N LYS A 284 -9.91 19.51 9.22
CA LYS A 284 -9.68 20.82 8.57
C LYS A 284 -10.74 21.22 7.52
N GLN A 285 -11.46 20.23 6.94
CA GLN A 285 -12.55 20.51 6.02
C GLN A 285 -13.86 20.85 6.74
N LYS A 286 -13.98 20.43 8.00
CA LYS A 286 -15.22 20.55 8.78
C LYS A 286 -15.17 21.69 9.80
N TYR A 287 -13.99 21.94 10.41
CA TYR A 287 -13.81 22.96 11.44
C TYR A 287 -12.66 23.90 11.08
N LYS A 288 -12.73 25.13 11.62
CA LYS A 288 -11.66 26.12 11.47
C LYS A 288 -10.54 25.91 12.49
N ARG A 289 -10.90 25.46 13.70
CA ARG A 289 -9.95 25.27 14.79
C ARG A 289 -10.26 24.03 15.62
N MET A 290 -9.22 23.52 16.24
CA MET A 290 -9.28 22.46 17.25
C MET A 290 -8.75 23.02 18.58
N ILE A 291 -9.49 22.80 19.66
CA ILE A 291 -9.05 23.14 21.01
C ILE A 291 -8.66 21.90 21.78
N VAL A 292 -7.87 22.07 22.83
CA VAL A 292 -7.54 21.04 23.82
C VAL A 292 -7.51 21.65 25.21
N GLY A 293 -8.14 20.96 26.17
CA GLY A 293 -7.98 21.25 27.62
C GLY A 293 -6.87 20.36 28.18
N THR A 294 -5.93 20.91 28.91
CA THR A 294 -4.75 20.20 29.41
C THR A 294 -4.26 20.71 30.76
N THR A 295 -3.44 19.92 31.45
CA THR A 295 -2.69 20.28 32.64
C THR A 295 -1.46 21.13 32.29
N GLU A 296 -0.88 21.80 33.24
CA GLU A 296 0.28 22.67 33.05
C GLU A 296 1.49 21.92 32.46
N ASN A 297 1.78 20.73 32.99
CA ASN A 297 2.90 19.88 32.54
C ASN A 297 2.80 19.47 31.07
N ASN A 298 1.60 19.31 30.56
CA ASN A 298 1.37 18.84 29.19
C ASN A 298 1.28 19.97 28.14
N ILE A 299 1.25 21.25 28.56
CA ILE A 299 1.22 22.41 27.66
C ILE A 299 2.36 22.35 26.61
N PRO A 300 3.64 22.07 26.98
CA PRO A 300 4.74 22.03 26.02
C PRO A 300 4.57 20.97 24.94
N PHE A 301 3.93 19.84 25.25
CA PHE A 301 3.63 18.82 24.27
C PHE A 301 2.64 19.34 23.22
N TYR A 302 1.54 19.93 23.64
CA TYR A 302 0.53 20.44 22.72
C TYR A 302 0.99 21.65 21.91
N VAL A 303 1.78 22.53 22.50
CA VAL A 303 2.39 23.68 21.80
C VAL A 303 3.28 23.19 20.65
N LYS A 304 4.09 22.15 20.86
CA LYS A 304 4.89 21.50 19.80
C LYS A 304 4.03 20.87 18.69
N GLN A 305 2.76 20.56 18.97
CA GLN A 305 1.82 20.06 17.96
C GLN A 305 1.00 21.18 17.30
N GLY A 306 1.30 22.45 17.60
CA GLY A 306 0.68 23.63 16.98
C GLY A 306 -0.53 24.18 17.73
N PHE A 307 -0.83 23.71 18.95
CA PHE A 307 -1.80 24.35 19.83
C PHE A 307 -1.13 25.53 20.54
N ASN A 308 -0.88 26.59 19.80
CA ASN A 308 -0.02 27.70 20.26
C ASN A 308 -0.81 28.96 20.65
N LYS A 309 -2.13 28.96 20.52
CA LYS A 309 -2.97 30.07 20.92
C LYS A 309 -3.69 29.70 22.20
N TYR A 310 -3.36 30.45 23.26
CA TYR A 310 -4.08 30.38 24.55
C TYR A 310 -5.52 30.88 24.39
N GLU A 311 -6.49 30.15 24.93
CA GLU A 311 -7.92 30.49 24.89
C GLU A 311 -8.45 30.92 26.26
N LYS A 312 -8.25 30.08 27.29
CA LYS A 312 -8.75 30.35 28.66
C LYS A 312 -8.14 29.37 29.66
N THR A 313 -8.29 29.71 30.94
CA THR A 313 -8.07 28.80 32.08
C THR A 313 -9.37 28.62 32.85
N ILE A 314 -9.73 27.40 33.19
CA ILE A 314 -10.80 27.09 34.14
C ILE A 314 -10.12 26.77 35.47
N LYS A 315 -10.31 27.67 36.41
CA LYS A 315 -9.74 27.55 37.76
C LYS A 315 -10.42 26.43 38.53
N ASN A 316 -9.64 25.73 39.35
CA ASN A 316 -10.07 24.63 40.22
C ASN A 316 -10.80 23.49 39.46
N PHE A 317 -10.61 23.39 38.15
CA PHE A 317 -11.37 22.44 37.31
C PHE A 317 -11.25 21.00 37.81
N PHE A 318 -10.05 20.55 38.14
CA PHE A 318 -9.84 19.16 38.57
C PHE A 318 -10.36 18.96 40.00
N ILE A 319 -10.27 19.94 40.87
CA ILE A 319 -10.80 19.87 42.24
C ILE A 319 -12.35 19.79 42.24
N ASP A 320 -12.99 20.57 41.36
CA ASP A 320 -14.46 20.68 41.34
C ASP A 320 -15.13 19.51 40.58
N ASN A 321 -14.42 18.80 39.73
CA ASN A 321 -15.00 17.78 38.85
C ASN A 321 -14.56 16.34 39.15
N TYR A 322 -13.53 16.13 39.99
CA TYR A 322 -13.02 14.81 40.33
C TYR A 322 -13.08 14.59 41.83
N GLU A 323 -13.42 13.35 42.22
CA GLU A 323 -13.56 12.98 43.65
C GLU A 323 -12.20 12.79 44.35
N GLU A 324 -11.16 12.42 43.54
CA GLU A 324 -9.80 12.20 44.03
C GLU A 324 -8.86 13.27 43.50
N GLU A 325 -7.81 13.57 44.26
CA GLU A 325 -6.74 14.46 43.81
C GLU A 325 -6.00 13.81 42.62
N LEU A 326 -5.88 14.58 41.53
CA LEU A 326 -5.16 14.12 40.34
C LEU A 326 -3.76 14.71 40.30
N TRP A 327 -2.81 13.91 39.91
CA TRP A 327 -1.40 14.28 39.81
C TRP A 327 -0.85 13.97 38.38
N ASP A 328 -0.07 14.91 37.87
CA ASP A 328 0.65 14.78 36.60
C ASP A 328 2.15 14.87 36.88
N GLY A 329 2.79 13.72 37.08
CA GLY A 329 4.12 13.65 37.69
C GLY A 329 4.08 14.15 39.15
N ASP A 330 4.91 15.14 39.47
CA ASP A 330 5.02 15.73 40.79
C ASP A 330 4.10 16.96 41.04
N LEU A 331 3.29 17.33 40.05
CA LEU A 331 2.38 18.49 40.12
C LEU A 331 0.93 18.04 40.28
N GLN A 332 0.25 18.62 41.30
CA GLN A 332 -1.18 18.42 41.45
C GLN A 332 -1.94 19.15 40.35
N CYS A 333 -2.88 18.44 39.70
CA CYS A 333 -3.77 19.01 38.70
C CYS A 333 -4.84 19.86 39.40
N ILE A 334 -4.79 21.17 39.23
CA ILE A 334 -5.75 22.12 39.83
C ILE A 334 -6.58 22.75 38.71
N ASP A 335 -5.93 23.46 37.82
CA ASP A 335 -6.53 24.27 36.75
C ASP A 335 -6.48 23.54 35.41
N MET A 336 -7.49 23.76 34.56
CA MET A 336 -7.45 23.29 33.17
C MET A 336 -7.17 24.44 32.22
N TYR A 337 -6.13 24.29 31.40
CA TYR A 337 -5.68 25.28 30.42
C TYR A 337 -6.14 24.90 29.04
N TYR A 338 -6.83 25.82 28.36
CA TYR A 338 -7.30 25.59 26.97
C TYR A 338 -6.41 26.30 25.97
N TYR A 339 -5.95 25.53 24.99
CA TYR A 339 -5.18 26.02 23.86
C TYR A 339 -5.85 25.61 22.55
N SER A 340 -5.65 26.41 21.49
CA SER A 340 -6.18 26.10 20.16
C SER A 340 -5.11 26.02 19.08
N LYS A 341 -5.43 25.25 18.07
CA LYS A 341 -4.71 25.09 16.82
C LYS A 341 -5.64 25.49 15.66
N ASP A 342 -5.18 26.38 14.77
CA ASP A 342 -5.84 26.63 13.50
C ASP A 342 -5.65 25.42 12.58
N LEU A 343 -6.76 24.89 12.03
CA LEU A 343 -6.76 23.72 11.16
C LEU A 343 -6.58 24.08 9.67
N ARG A 344 -6.74 25.36 9.30
CA ARG A 344 -6.67 25.84 7.92
C ARG A 344 -5.29 26.34 7.53
N VAL A 345 -4.45 26.65 8.50
CA VAL A 345 -3.06 27.05 8.27
C VAL A 345 -2.21 25.79 8.12
N SER A 346 -1.72 25.50 6.91
CA SER A 346 -0.68 24.50 6.71
C SER A 346 0.59 24.94 7.39
N ASN A 347 1.07 24.23 8.40
CA ASN A 347 2.43 24.42 8.88
C ASN A 347 3.39 24.12 7.71
N LYS A 348 4.05 25.18 7.20
CA LYS A 348 5.16 25.09 6.26
C LYS A 348 6.34 24.39 6.90
#